data_0beb51be538173d8151a3f9fe60eac13
#
_entry.id   0beb51be538173d8151a3f9fe60eac13
#
_cell.length_a   1.000
_cell.length_b   1.000
_cell.length_c   1.000
_cell.angle_alpha   90.00
_cell.angle_beta   90.00
_cell.angle_gamma   90.00
#
_symmetry.space_group_name_H-M   'P 1'
#
loop_
_entity.id
_entity.type
_entity.pdbx_description
1 polymer ?
#
loop_
_entity_poly.entity_id
_entity_poly.type
_entity_poly.pdbx_seq_one_letter_code
_entity_poly.pdbx_strand_id
1 'polypeptide(L)' 'PKPGEPGQRVLNGGVEFTFDRPMRPGDVISSRWRIREATERDGKLGRMLYLKLERELRNQHGELVRTRIDTLIRY' A
#
# COMPACT_ATOMS: atom_id res chain seq x y z
N PRO A 1 12.34 16.93 -7.52
CA PRO A 1 11.74 17.62 -6.38
C PRO A 1 12.78 18.35 -5.56
N LYS A 2 12.38 19.46 -5.01
CA LYS A 2 13.30 20.31 -4.22
C LYS A 2 13.24 19.94 -2.76
N PRO A 3 14.40 19.89 -2.05
CA PRO A 3 14.41 19.64 -0.62
C PRO A 3 13.57 20.68 0.14
N GLY A 4 12.79 20.19 1.09
CA GLY A 4 11.98 21.06 1.92
C GLY A 4 10.57 21.33 1.42
N GLU A 5 10.20 20.90 0.21
CA GLU A 5 8.81 21.01 -0.26
C GLU A 5 7.92 20.02 0.46
N PRO A 6 6.65 20.41 0.81
CA PRO A 6 5.71 19.50 1.43
C PRO A 6 5.42 18.27 0.55
N GLY A 7 5.32 17.11 1.18
CA GLY A 7 4.98 15.87 0.48
C GLY A 7 6.14 15.15 -0.18
N GLN A 8 7.36 15.64 -0.01
CA GLN A 8 8.55 15.00 -0.61
C GLN A 8 9.13 13.89 0.23
N ARG A 9 8.90 13.94 1.53
CA ARG A 9 9.40 12.92 2.42
C ARG A 9 8.34 11.84 2.58
N VAL A 10 8.80 10.60 2.62
CA VAL A 10 7.92 9.45 2.77
C VAL A 10 8.40 8.62 3.95
N LEU A 11 7.48 8.38 4.88
CA LEU A 11 7.70 7.43 5.97
C LEU A 11 6.84 6.20 5.69
N ASN A 12 7.42 5.04 5.94
CA ASN A 12 6.66 3.80 5.90
C ASN A 12 5.98 3.62 7.27
N GLY A 13 4.66 3.75 7.28
CA GLY A 13 3.86 3.64 8.50
C GLY A 13 3.47 2.22 8.87
N GLY A 14 3.82 1.24 8.04
CA GLY A 14 3.55 -0.16 8.34
C GLY A 14 3.10 -0.95 7.11
N VAL A 15 3.15 -2.28 7.26
CA VAL A 15 2.72 -3.23 6.24
C VAL A 15 1.87 -4.28 6.92
N GLU A 16 0.70 -4.55 6.33
CA GLU A 16 -0.18 -5.62 6.79
C GLU A 16 -0.34 -6.64 5.67
N PHE A 17 -0.30 -7.92 6.03
CA PHE A 17 -0.50 -9.02 5.10
C PHE A 17 -1.67 -9.87 5.54
N THR A 18 -2.47 -10.30 4.57
CA THR A 18 -3.50 -11.31 4.78
C THR A 18 -3.27 -12.43 3.78
N PHE A 19 -3.23 -13.67 4.26
CA PHE A 19 -3.09 -14.85 3.42
C PHE A 19 -4.44 -15.54 3.33
N ASP A 20 -5.02 -15.55 2.14
CA ASP A 20 -6.34 -16.13 1.91
C ASP A 20 -6.26 -17.56 1.38
N ARG A 21 -5.26 -17.83 0.52
CA ARG A 21 -5.01 -19.14 -0.06
C ARG A 21 -3.53 -19.36 -0.25
N PRO A 22 -3.03 -20.58 -0.13
CA PRO A 22 -1.63 -20.87 -0.41
C PRO A 22 -1.34 -20.74 -1.91
N MET A 23 -0.15 -20.22 -2.21
CA MET A 23 0.37 -20.23 -3.57
C MET A 23 0.98 -21.59 -3.84
N ARG A 24 0.71 -22.15 -5.01
CA ARG A 24 1.25 -23.44 -5.43
C ARG A 24 2.27 -23.25 -6.56
N PRO A 25 3.28 -24.13 -6.65
CA PRO A 25 4.17 -24.12 -7.82
C PRO A 25 3.36 -24.21 -9.12
N GLY A 26 3.70 -23.39 -10.09
CA GLY A 26 3.00 -23.34 -11.36
C GLY A 26 1.83 -22.38 -11.42
N ASP A 27 1.44 -21.76 -10.32
CA ASP A 27 0.39 -20.75 -10.32
C ASP A 27 0.86 -19.50 -11.06
N VAL A 28 -0.06 -18.92 -11.83
CA VAL A 28 0.15 -17.63 -12.48
C VAL A 28 -0.49 -16.57 -11.59
N ILE A 29 0.35 -15.72 -11.03
CA ILE A 29 -0.09 -14.70 -10.08
C ILE A 29 -0.14 -13.34 -10.77
N SER A 30 -1.29 -12.70 -10.68
CA SER A 30 -1.48 -11.31 -11.11
C SER A 30 -1.66 -10.42 -9.91
N SER A 31 -1.20 -9.18 -10.02
CA SER A 31 -1.32 -8.21 -8.94
C SER A 31 -2.05 -6.96 -9.41
N ARG A 32 -2.82 -6.38 -8.50
CA ARG A 32 -3.54 -5.14 -8.73
C ARG A 32 -3.34 -4.24 -7.54
N TRP A 33 -3.02 -2.98 -7.80
CA TRP A 33 -2.88 -1.95 -6.79
C TRP A 33 -4.08 -1.02 -6.81
N ARG A 34 -4.46 -0.54 -5.64
CA ARG A 34 -5.42 0.55 -5.52
C ARG A 34 -5.12 1.38 -4.28
N ILE A 35 -5.54 2.64 -4.29
CA ILE A 35 -5.51 3.49 -3.11
C ILE A 35 -6.76 3.16 -2.31
N ARG A 36 -6.56 2.62 -1.11
CA ARG A 36 -7.66 2.27 -0.22
C ARG A 36 -8.13 3.47 0.58
N GLU A 37 -7.20 4.30 1.00
CA GLU A 37 -7.48 5.46 1.83
C GLU A 37 -6.44 6.54 1.57
N ALA A 38 -6.90 7.80 1.55
CA ALA A 38 -6.05 8.96 1.48
C ALA A 38 -6.61 10.01 2.44
N THR A 39 -5.83 10.39 3.44
CA THR A 39 -6.27 11.34 4.47
C THR A 39 -5.20 12.37 4.69
N GLU A 40 -5.58 13.65 4.67
CA GLU A 40 -4.68 14.75 5.02
C GLU A 40 -4.86 15.09 6.50
N ARG A 41 -3.74 15.31 7.19
CA ARG A 41 -3.74 15.73 8.59
C ARG A 41 -2.69 16.79 8.83
N ASP A 42 -3.01 17.74 9.70
CA ASP A 42 -2.05 18.72 10.18
C ASP A 42 -1.35 18.15 11.40
N GLY A 43 -0.03 18.16 11.39
CA GLY A 43 0.78 17.67 12.48
C GLY A 43 1.91 18.61 12.81
N LYS A 44 2.79 18.20 13.73
CA LYS A 44 3.95 19.00 14.15
C LYS A 44 4.91 19.33 13.02
N LEU A 45 4.95 18.46 11.99
CA LEU A 45 5.82 18.64 10.83
C LEU A 45 5.12 19.40 9.70
N GLY A 46 3.91 19.91 9.94
CA GLY A 46 3.09 20.55 8.95
C GLY A 46 2.03 19.62 8.42
N ARG A 47 1.60 19.83 7.16
CA ARG A 47 0.58 19.03 6.52
C ARG A 47 1.14 17.67 6.12
N MET A 48 0.47 16.62 6.54
CA MET A 48 0.85 15.24 6.24
C MET A 48 -0.24 14.54 5.45
N LEU A 49 0.16 13.72 4.48
CA LEU A 49 -0.74 12.90 3.71
C LEU A 49 -0.54 11.43 4.09
N TYR A 50 -1.59 10.81 4.59
CA TYR A 50 -1.62 9.38 4.91
C TYR A 50 -2.25 8.63 3.77
N LEU A 51 -1.52 7.68 3.21
CA LEU A 51 -1.99 6.84 2.12
C LEU A 51 -1.97 5.38 2.54
N LYS A 52 -3.07 4.67 2.27
CA LYS A 52 -3.11 3.22 2.37
C LYS A 52 -3.23 2.64 0.97
N LEU A 53 -2.21 1.91 0.57
CA LEU A 53 -2.16 1.25 -0.72
C LEU A 53 -2.42 -0.24 -0.52
N GLU A 54 -3.40 -0.76 -1.24
CA GLU A 54 -3.75 -2.18 -1.19
C GLU A 54 -3.26 -2.87 -2.45
N ARG A 55 -2.56 -3.97 -2.27
CA ARG A 55 -2.15 -4.84 -3.36
C ARG A 55 -2.81 -6.19 -3.20
N GLU A 56 -3.56 -6.59 -4.22
CA GLU A 56 -4.19 -7.89 -4.28
C GLU A 56 -3.40 -8.79 -5.22
N LEU A 57 -3.15 -10.01 -4.77
CA LEU A 57 -2.55 -11.06 -5.58
C LEU A 57 -3.59 -12.13 -5.84
N ARG A 58 -3.82 -12.42 -7.11
CA ARG A 58 -4.78 -13.44 -7.53
C ARG A 58 -4.12 -14.48 -8.40
N ASN A 59 -4.61 -15.71 -8.33
CA ASN A 59 -4.13 -16.80 -9.17
C ASN A 59 -4.84 -16.78 -10.53
N GLN A 60 -4.54 -17.78 -11.38
CA GLN A 60 -5.11 -17.89 -12.72
C GLN A 60 -6.62 -18.13 -12.74
N HIS A 61 -7.18 -18.52 -11.62
CA HIS A 61 -8.64 -18.75 -11.48
C HIS A 61 -9.38 -17.52 -10.95
N GLY A 62 -8.67 -16.39 -10.77
CA GLY A 62 -9.25 -15.18 -10.21
C GLY A 62 -9.44 -15.20 -8.70
N GLU A 63 -8.91 -16.22 -8.03
CA GLU A 63 -9.04 -16.35 -6.58
C GLU A 63 -8.01 -15.48 -5.86
N LEU A 64 -8.45 -14.81 -4.80
CA LEU A 64 -7.58 -13.98 -3.98
C LEU A 64 -6.65 -14.86 -3.16
N VAL A 65 -5.35 -14.68 -3.39
CA VAL A 65 -4.30 -15.48 -2.72
C VAL A 65 -3.75 -14.72 -1.52
N ARG A 66 -3.49 -13.44 -1.71
CA ARG A 66 -2.84 -12.61 -0.70
C ARG A 66 -3.26 -11.16 -0.88
N THR A 67 -3.38 -10.45 0.23
CA THR A 67 -3.57 -9.01 0.24
C THR A 67 -2.46 -8.36 1.06
N ARG A 68 -1.90 -7.29 0.55
CA ARG A 68 -0.91 -6.48 1.24
C ARG A 68 -1.43 -5.06 1.33
N ILE A 69 -1.32 -4.46 2.53
CA ILE A 69 -1.68 -3.07 2.75
C ILE A 69 -0.45 -2.34 3.26
N ASP A 70 0.00 -1.37 2.49
CA ASP A 70 1.11 -0.48 2.88
C ASP A 70 0.54 0.86 3.33
N THR A 71 1.02 1.33 4.47
CA THR A 71 0.69 2.67 4.95
C THR A 71 1.89 3.57 4.70
N LEU A 72 1.68 4.62 3.92
CA LEU A 72 2.71 5.61 3.59
C LEU A 72 2.29 6.96 4.15
N ILE A 73 3.25 7.66 4.71
CA ILE A 73 3.04 9.01 5.24
C ILE A 73 3.95 9.95 4.46
N ARG A 74 3.34 10.90 3.75
CA ARG A 74 4.07 11.93 3.00
C ARG A 74 3.98 13.26 3.73
N TYR A 75 5.13 13.91 3.85
CA TYR A 75 5.20 15.21 4.55
C TYR A 75 6.29 16.11 4.00
#